data_edcf236e267c090f423d30fc6513751a
#
_entry.id   edcf236e267c090f423d30fc6513751a
#
_cell.length_a   1.000
_cell.length_b   1.000
_cell.length_c   1.000
_cell.angle_alpha   90.00
_cell.angle_beta   90.00
_cell.angle_gamma   90.00
#
_symmetry.space_group_name_H-M   'P 1'
#
loop_
_entity.id
_entity.type
_entity.pdbx_description
1 polymer ?
#
loop_
_entity_poly.entity_id
_entity_poly.type
_entity_poly.pdbx_seq_one_letter_code
_entity_poly.pdbx_strand_id
1 'polypeptide(L)'
;NELHARPSLYFNEPAHVFHIALLDQDEVGNAIIAALPHSAEQPQPNGSAQGLSQLAGCALKWERHAEFFTLTLVQPKQAGGEFWPALPQALQALIEPHRGLIINALQILVEAEQQWQGHSARYGFKDPAGSHIGGGDATVWSDFRLCENGLNRILLVNRRLNAYRLGRMIRRLLEIETYRMMASLTLPVAQDVDRQLKAYDQQLASLSARNAAPDTSNPKQLLGDIALLSANLVRATAVHRQRFSAAEAYAQLVFERIGELRESHVGDCQR
;
A
#
# COMPACT_ATOMS: atom_id res chain seq x y z
N ASN A 1 4.12 17.50 -12.34
CA ASN A 1 4.64 18.36 -11.26
C ASN A 1 4.70 17.69 -9.87
N GLU A 2 4.23 16.44 -9.73
CA GLU A 2 4.36 15.70 -8.46
C GLU A 2 5.81 15.30 -8.11
N LEU A 3 6.70 15.22 -9.09
CA LEU A 3 8.11 14.85 -8.87
C LEU A 3 8.89 15.85 -7.99
N HIS A 4 8.45 17.11 -7.93
CA HIS A 4 9.03 18.12 -7.03
C HIS A 4 8.32 18.23 -5.69
N ALA A 5 7.10 17.70 -5.58
CA ALA A 5 6.30 17.83 -4.37
C ALA A 5 6.65 16.78 -3.29
N ARG A 6 7.23 15.63 -3.65
CA ARG A 6 7.53 14.53 -2.69
C ARG A 6 8.92 13.94 -2.94
N PRO A 7 9.99 14.52 -2.39
CA PRO A 7 11.35 14.03 -2.57
C PRO A 7 11.51 12.61 -1.99
N SER A 8 12.29 11.78 -2.68
CA SER A 8 12.69 10.47 -2.18
C SER A 8 13.77 10.60 -1.10
N LEU A 9 13.86 9.62 -0.21
CA LEU A 9 15.05 9.46 0.62
C LEU A 9 16.22 9.03 -0.26
N TYR A 10 17.39 9.62 -0.05
CA TYR A 10 18.61 9.29 -0.77
C TYR A 10 19.57 8.57 0.17
N PHE A 11 20.02 7.42 -0.24
CA PHE A 11 20.93 6.58 0.54
C PHE A 11 21.69 5.63 -0.37
N ASN A 12 22.75 5.03 0.17
CA ASN A 12 23.53 4.01 -0.50
C ASN A 12 23.26 2.64 0.12
N GLU A 13 23.47 1.59 -0.66
CA GLU A 13 23.51 0.22 -0.17
C GLU A 13 24.80 -0.07 0.61
N PRO A 14 24.82 -1.06 1.51
CA PRO A 14 23.69 -1.87 1.93
C PRO A 14 22.84 -1.17 2.99
N ALA A 15 21.53 -1.34 2.90
CA ALA A 15 20.59 -0.68 3.82
C ALA A 15 19.31 -1.51 4.04
N HIS A 16 18.65 -1.26 5.17
CA HIS A 16 17.28 -1.66 5.43
C HIS A 16 16.35 -0.46 5.28
N VAL A 17 15.24 -0.65 4.59
CA VAL A 17 14.16 0.33 4.52
C VAL A 17 12.93 -0.28 5.20
N PHE A 18 12.45 0.35 6.25
CA PHE A 18 11.22 0.01 6.93
C PHE A 18 10.13 1.00 6.51
N HIS A 19 9.01 0.49 6.07
CA HIS A 19 7.89 1.32 5.64
C HIS A 19 6.60 0.86 6.31
N ILE A 20 5.90 1.80 6.92
CA ILE A 20 4.63 1.57 7.61
C ILE A 20 3.62 2.55 7.03
N ALA A 21 2.48 2.03 6.59
CA ALA A 21 1.34 2.83 6.20
C ALA A 21 0.17 2.57 7.15
N LEU A 22 -0.46 3.65 7.63
CA LEU A 22 -1.58 3.61 8.58
C LEU A 22 -2.76 4.39 7.99
N LEU A 23 -3.98 3.94 8.23
CA LEU A 23 -5.16 4.78 7.98
C LEU A 23 -5.05 6.07 8.83
N ASP A 24 -5.24 7.23 8.21
CA ASP A 24 -5.18 8.53 8.92
C ASP A 24 -6.56 8.88 9.51
N GLN A 25 -7.07 7.98 10.36
CA GLN A 25 -8.28 8.18 11.14
C GLN A 25 -7.92 8.91 12.44
N ASP A 26 -8.82 9.76 12.93
CA ASP A 26 -8.67 10.50 14.19
C ASP A 26 -7.33 11.27 14.29
N GLU A 27 -6.85 11.80 13.15
CA GLU A 27 -5.61 12.59 13.06
C GLU A 27 -4.35 11.84 13.53
N VAL A 28 -4.27 10.53 13.28
CA VAL A 28 -3.11 9.68 13.64
C VAL A 28 -1.79 10.27 13.15
N GLY A 29 -1.77 10.81 11.93
CA GLY A 29 -0.59 11.50 11.40
C GLY A 29 -0.14 12.67 12.27
N ASN A 30 -1.06 13.45 12.87
CA ASN A 30 -0.73 14.54 13.79
C ASN A 30 -0.12 14.00 15.08
N ALA A 31 -0.71 12.95 15.66
CA ALA A 31 -0.21 12.33 16.89
C ALA A 31 1.20 11.76 16.71
N ILE A 32 1.45 11.08 15.58
CA ILE A 32 2.77 10.52 15.25
C ILE A 32 3.80 11.66 15.05
N ILE A 33 3.46 12.70 14.29
CA ILE A 33 4.38 13.84 14.04
C ILE A 33 4.72 14.55 15.35
N ALA A 34 3.74 14.73 16.24
CA ALA A 34 3.97 15.35 17.54
C ALA A 34 4.90 14.52 18.44
N ALA A 35 4.91 13.20 18.29
CA ALA A 35 5.79 12.29 19.03
C ALA A 35 7.19 12.14 18.41
N LEU A 36 7.43 12.65 17.18
CA LEU A 36 8.75 12.63 16.56
C LEU A 36 9.71 13.59 17.26
N PRO A 37 11.01 13.23 17.36
CA PRO A 37 12.04 14.16 17.82
C PRO A 37 12.05 15.43 16.95
N HIS A 38 11.89 16.59 17.56
CA HIS A 38 11.97 17.85 16.85
C HIS A 38 13.40 18.10 16.43
N SER A 39 13.68 18.09 15.12
CA SER A 39 14.95 18.60 14.61
C SER A 39 14.88 20.12 14.60
N ALA A 40 15.74 20.78 15.37
CA ALA A 40 15.82 22.24 15.46
C ALA A 40 16.14 22.93 14.09
N GLU A 41 16.58 22.16 13.10
CA GLU A 41 17.07 22.67 11.82
C GLU A 41 15.98 22.89 10.75
N GLN A 42 14.78 22.32 10.90
CA GLN A 42 13.67 22.53 9.97
C GLN A 42 12.33 22.58 10.71
N PRO A 43 11.87 23.77 11.12
CA PRO A 43 10.49 23.90 11.60
C PRO A 43 9.56 23.52 10.45
N GLN A 44 8.81 22.41 10.63
CA GLN A 44 7.81 21.98 9.68
C GLN A 44 6.66 22.98 9.67
N PRO A 45 6.30 23.61 8.54
CA PRO A 45 5.13 24.46 8.49
C PRO A 45 3.89 23.67 8.89
N ASN A 46 3.03 24.25 9.70
CA ASN A 46 1.73 23.64 10.00
C ASN A 46 0.99 23.34 8.69
N GLY A 47 0.56 22.09 8.51
CA GLY A 47 -0.12 21.65 7.30
C GLY A 47 0.79 21.05 6.21
N SER A 48 2.08 20.81 6.47
CA SER A 48 2.96 20.11 5.52
C SER A 48 2.42 18.73 5.18
N ALA A 49 2.41 18.39 3.88
CA ALA A 49 2.02 17.07 3.40
C ALA A 49 3.10 15.99 3.61
N GLN A 50 4.31 16.39 3.98
CA GLN A 50 5.46 15.51 4.21
C GLN A 50 6.54 16.20 5.03
N GLY A 51 7.42 15.39 5.61
CA GLY A 51 8.59 15.91 6.30
C GLY A 51 9.69 14.86 6.46
N LEU A 52 10.87 15.39 6.81
CA LEU A 52 12.04 14.59 7.15
C LEU A 52 12.36 14.81 8.62
N SER A 53 12.75 13.75 9.30
CA SER A 53 13.19 13.75 10.69
C SER A 53 14.31 12.74 10.87
N GLN A 54 14.86 12.66 12.07
CA GLN A 54 15.75 11.58 12.45
C GLN A 54 15.13 10.79 13.60
N LEU A 55 15.18 9.47 13.51
CA LEU A 55 14.72 8.57 14.56
C LEU A 55 15.85 7.60 14.90
N ALA A 56 16.34 7.66 16.13
CA ALA A 56 17.48 6.88 16.58
C ALA A 56 18.73 6.99 15.66
N GLY A 57 19.00 8.19 15.13
CA GLY A 57 20.12 8.45 14.23
C GLY A 57 19.92 8.02 12.78
N CYS A 58 18.75 7.51 12.43
CA CYS A 58 18.38 7.09 11.08
C CYS A 58 17.46 8.11 10.42
N ALA A 59 17.55 8.25 9.09
CA ALA A 59 16.67 9.13 8.32
C ALA A 59 15.25 8.58 8.31
N LEU A 60 14.30 9.37 8.77
CA LEU A 60 12.88 9.08 8.76
C LEU A 60 12.17 10.09 7.87
N LYS A 61 11.37 9.59 6.95
CA LYS A 61 10.44 10.38 6.16
C LYS A 61 9.01 10.04 6.57
N TRP A 62 8.16 11.05 6.69
CA TRP A 62 6.73 10.87 6.83
C TRP A 62 5.98 11.59 5.72
N GLU A 63 4.83 11.04 5.31
CA GLU A 63 3.97 11.61 4.27
C GLU A 63 2.50 11.47 4.65
N ARG A 64 1.73 12.53 4.40
CA ARG A 64 0.27 12.54 4.51
C ARG A 64 -0.35 12.33 3.14
N HIS A 65 -1.32 11.47 3.10
CA HIS A 65 -2.18 11.24 1.95
C HIS A 65 -3.63 11.54 2.32
N ALA A 66 -4.55 11.44 1.36
CA ALA A 66 -5.96 11.76 1.62
C ALA A 66 -6.62 10.85 2.66
N GLU A 67 -6.21 9.57 2.72
CA GLU A 67 -6.84 8.55 3.56
C GLU A 67 -5.83 7.82 4.48
N PHE A 68 -4.55 8.04 4.30
CA PHE A 68 -3.50 7.33 5.06
C PHE A 68 -2.27 8.19 5.29
N PHE A 69 -1.47 7.74 6.22
CA PHE A 69 -0.20 8.33 6.63
C PHE A 69 0.92 7.30 6.48
N THR A 70 2.11 7.71 6.07
CA THR A 70 3.24 6.80 5.92
C THR A 70 4.47 7.24 6.69
N LEU A 71 5.22 6.25 7.18
CA LEU A 71 6.54 6.40 7.76
C LEU A 71 7.52 5.54 6.97
N THR A 72 8.65 6.11 6.58
CA THR A 72 9.74 5.39 5.89
C THR A 72 11.05 5.68 6.62
N LEU A 73 11.62 4.66 7.25
CA LEU A 73 12.91 4.73 7.95
C LEU A 73 13.97 4.03 7.11
N VAL A 74 15.11 4.68 6.91
CA VAL A 74 16.27 4.07 6.24
C VAL A 74 17.38 3.90 7.27
N GLN A 75 17.81 2.65 7.44
CA GLN A 75 18.88 2.25 8.34
C GLN A 75 20.02 1.59 7.56
N PRO A 76 21.26 2.09 7.65
CA PRO A 76 22.41 1.40 7.06
C PRO A 76 22.53 -0.02 7.62
N LYS A 77 22.76 -1.00 6.74
CA LYS A 77 23.00 -2.38 7.16
C LYS A 77 24.46 -2.53 7.60
N GLN A 78 24.65 -3.04 8.80
CA GLN A 78 25.99 -3.33 9.32
C GLN A 78 26.57 -4.59 8.65
N ALA A 79 27.88 -4.63 8.49
CA ALA A 79 28.60 -5.81 7.98
C ALA A 79 28.31 -7.03 8.89
N GLY A 80 27.91 -8.15 8.27
CA GLY A 80 27.53 -9.36 9.02
C GLY A 80 26.21 -9.30 9.77
N GLY A 81 25.46 -8.19 9.67
CA GLY A 81 24.15 -8.06 10.27
C GLY A 81 23.08 -8.96 9.62
N GLU A 82 21.98 -9.17 10.32
CA GLU A 82 20.86 -9.97 9.86
C GLU A 82 20.30 -9.45 8.52
N PHE A 83 19.79 -10.36 7.69
CA PHE A 83 19.06 -9.98 6.48
C PHE A 83 17.74 -9.28 6.81
N TRP A 84 17.06 -9.76 7.84
CA TRP A 84 15.73 -9.28 8.23
C TRP A 84 15.69 -9.00 9.74
N PRO A 85 16.34 -7.92 10.20
CA PRO A 85 16.26 -7.54 11.60
C PRO A 85 14.82 -7.17 11.98
N ALA A 86 14.52 -7.26 13.26
CA ALA A 86 13.27 -6.78 13.80
C ALA A 86 13.07 -5.28 13.52
N LEU A 87 11.83 -4.83 13.55
CA LEU A 87 11.50 -3.41 13.44
C LEU A 87 12.25 -2.62 14.52
N PRO A 88 12.95 -1.52 14.17
CA PRO A 88 13.68 -0.71 15.15
C PRO A 88 12.76 -0.29 16.31
N GLN A 89 13.22 -0.46 17.53
CA GLN A 89 12.42 -0.25 18.74
C GLN A 89 11.78 1.15 18.79
N ALA A 90 12.49 2.19 18.36
CA ALA A 90 11.98 3.55 18.33
C ALA A 90 10.81 3.70 17.32
N LEU A 91 10.88 3.02 16.16
CA LEU A 91 9.79 3.01 15.18
C LEU A 91 8.61 2.18 15.70
N GLN A 92 8.88 1.04 16.32
CA GLN A 92 7.86 0.20 16.95
C GLN A 92 7.09 0.96 18.04
N ALA A 93 7.79 1.64 18.95
CA ALA A 93 7.17 2.44 20.01
C ALA A 93 6.27 3.56 19.46
N LEU A 94 6.66 4.15 18.32
CA LEU A 94 5.90 5.21 17.67
C LEU A 94 4.57 4.72 17.07
N ILE A 95 4.55 3.50 16.51
CA ILE A 95 3.37 2.95 15.81
C ILE A 95 2.49 2.07 16.72
N GLU A 96 3.00 1.56 17.82
CA GLU A 96 2.29 0.62 18.70
C GLU A 96 0.91 1.13 19.18
N PRO A 97 0.75 2.44 19.56
CA PRO A 97 -0.57 2.97 19.93
C PRO A 97 -1.60 2.92 18.78
N HIS A 98 -1.13 2.82 17.54
CA HIS A 98 -1.93 2.89 16.32
C HIS A 98 -1.93 1.57 15.54
N ARG A 99 -1.51 0.46 16.16
CA ARG A 99 -1.32 -0.85 15.51
C ARG A 99 -2.54 -1.33 14.72
N GLY A 100 -3.75 -1.08 15.24
CA GLY A 100 -5.01 -1.47 14.59
C GLY A 100 -5.30 -0.72 13.28
N LEU A 101 -4.57 0.35 12.98
CA LEU A 101 -4.73 1.17 11.77
C LEU A 101 -3.65 0.88 10.71
N ILE A 102 -2.72 -0.03 10.99
CA ILE A 102 -1.68 -0.41 10.02
C ILE A 102 -2.33 -1.16 8.86
N ILE A 103 -2.15 -0.65 7.66
CA ILE A 103 -2.65 -1.24 6.41
C ILE A 103 -1.54 -1.90 5.60
N ASN A 104 -0.30 -1.44 5.76
CA ASN A 104 0.87 -2.03 5.14
C ASN A 104 2.09 -1.88 6.04
N ALA A 105 2.87 -2.95 6.17
CA ALA A 105 4.14 -2.94 6.84
C ALA A 105 5.15 -3.73 6.00
N LEU A 106 6.19 -3.05 5.53
CA LEU A 106 7.12 -3.56 4.53
C LEU A 106 8.56 -3.32 4.97
N GLN A 107 9.40 -4.33 4.78
CA GLN A 107 10.84 -4.24 4.94
C GLN A 107 11.52 -4.51 3.61
N ILE A 108 12.35 -3.58 3.14
CA ILE A 108 13.19 -3.78 1.96
C ILE A 108 14.63 -3.89 2.41
N LEU A 109 15.26 -5.02 2.10
CA LEU A 109 16.71 -5.18 2.18
C LEU A 109 17.31 -4.73 0.86
N VAL A 110 18.21 -3.76 0.90
CA VAL A 110 18.96 -3.28 -0.25
C VAL A 110 20.40 -3.80 -0.13
N GLU A 111 20.83 -4.61 -1.09
CA GLU A 111 22.17 -5.17 -1.16
C GLU A 111 22.89 -4.66 -2.40
N ALA A 112 24.22 -4.51 -2.34
CA ALA A 112 25.05 -4.33 -3.52
C ALA A 112 25.20 -5.65 -4.28
N GLU A 113 25.44 -5.60 -5.59
CA GLU A 113 25.61 -6.80 -6.43
C GLU A 113 26.72 -7.71 -5.90
N GLN A 114 27.80 -7.15 -5.35
CA GLN A 114 28.92 -7.91 -4.79
C GLN A 114 28.54 -8.69 -3.52
N GLN A 115 27.48 -8.27 -2.83
CA GLN A 115 26.97 -8.92 -1.62
C GLN A 115 25.90 -9.96 -1.94
N TRP A 116 25.38 -9.94 -3.15
CA TRP A 116 24.38 -10.88 -3.64
C TRP A 116 24.90 -12.32 -3.55
N GLN A 117 24.19 -13.17 -2.83
CA GLN A 117 24.60 -14.55 -2.59
C GLN A 117 24.22 -15.53 -3.73
N GLY A 118 23.82 -15.01 -4.87
CA GLY A 118 23.51 -15.79 -6.06
C GLY A 118 22.18 -16.55 -6.03
N HIS A 119 21.50 -16.62 -4.87
CA HIS A 119 20.28 -17.40 -4.70
C HIS A 119 19.31 -16.75 -3.71
N SER A 120 18.09 -16.43 -4.16
CA SER A 120 17.05 -15.78 -3.34
C SER A 120 16.59 -16.62 -2.13
N ALA A 121 16.66 -17.95 -2.22
CA ALA A 121 16.33 -18.85 -1.11
C ALA A 121 17.20 -18.62 0.15
N ARG A 122 18.44 -18.14 0.00
CA ARG A 122 19.31 -17.82 1.16
C ARG A 122 18.78 -16.67 2.01
N TYR A 123 17.91 -15.86 1.44
CA TYR A 123 17.24 -14.77 2.14
C TYR A 123 15.91 -15.20 2.79
N GLY A 124 15.60 -16.52 2.78
CA GLY A 124 14.45 -17.09 3.46
C GLY A 124 13.12 -16.93 2.73
N PHE A 125 13.14 -16.61 1.43
CA PHE A 125 11.93 -16.57 0.60
C PHE A 125 11.45 -17.98 0.24
N LYS A 126 10.12 -18.13 0.15
CA LYS A 126 9.43 -19.34 -0.32
C LYS A 126 8.78 -19.03 -1.67
N ASP A 127 9.20 -19.72 -2.73
CA ASP A 127 8.72 -19.48 -4.11
C ASP A 127 8.79 -17.99 -4.53
N PRO A 128 9.98 -17.36 -4.49
CA PRO A 128 10.10 -15.96 -4.77
C PRO A 128 9.88 -15.65 -6.26
N ALA A 129 9.14 -14.57 -6.54
CA ALA A 129 9.12 -13.93 -7.84
C ALA A 129 10.26 -12.91 -7.92
N GLY A 130 10.93 -12.86 -9.07
CA GLY A 130 12.02 -11.92 -9.31
C GLY A 130 11.84 -11.14 -10.60
N SER A 131 12.20 -9.85 -10.57
CA SER A 131 12.14 -8.96 -11.72
C SER A 131 13.34 -8.05 -11.77
N HIS A 132 13.86 -7.83 -12.97
CA HIS A 132 14.80 -6.74 -13.24
C HIS A 132 14.04 -5.42 -13.31
N ILE A 133 14.54 -4.38 -12.66
CA ILE A 133 13.95 -3.05 -12.64
C ILE A 133 14.95 -1.99 -13.07
N GLY A 134 14.43 -0.80 -13.42
CA GLY A 134 15.27 0.32 -13.87
C GLY A 134 15.97 0.07 -15.20
N GLY A 135 15.49 -0.88 -16.03
CA GLY A 135 16.13 -1.31 -17.26
C GLY A 135 17.33 -2.23 -16.99
N GLY A 136 17.27 -3.06 -15.94
CA GLY A 136 18.32 -4.02 -15.54
C GLY A 136 19.37 -3.46 -14.59
N ASP A 137 19.19 -2.22 -14.10
CA ASP A 137 20.13 -1.61 -13.15
C ASP A 137 19.97 -2.11 -11.70
N ALA A 138 18.86 -2.81 -11.40
CA ALA A 138 18.67 -3.54 -10.16
C ALA A 138 17.75 -4.76 -10.40
N THR A 139 17.75 -5.69 -9.43
CA THR A 139 16.83 -6.84 -9.40
C THR A 139 16.07 -6.84 -8.09
N VAL A 140 14.77 -7.10 -8.12
CA VAL A 140 13.93 -7.24 -6.95
C VAL A 140 13.43 -8.68 -6.83
N TRP A 141 13.25 -9.12 -5.57
CA TRP A 141 12.71 -10.44 -5.21
C TRP A 141 11.72 -10.29 -4.09
N SER A 142 10.58 -10.96 -4.19
CA SER A 142 9.60 -11.08 -3.10
C SER A 142 8.82 -12.38 -3.25
N ASP A 143 8.37 -12.94 -2.14
CA ASP A 143 7.41 -14.05 -2.13
C ASP A 143 5.98 -13.58 -1.80
N PHE A 144 5.78 -12.27 -1.65
CA PHE A 144 4.50 -11.64 -1.32
C PHE A 144 3.80 -12.22 -0.08
N ARG A 145 4.58 -12.80 0.83
CA ARG A 145 4.08 -13.42 2.06
C ARG A 145 4.27 -12.51 3.26
N LEU A 146 3.24 -12.43 4.07
CA LEU A 146 3.32 -11.79 5.36
C LEU A 146 4.13 -12.71 6.30
N CYS A 147 5.20 -12.17 6.88
CA CYS A 147 6.01 -12.89 7.85
C CYS A 147 5.36 -12.89 9.24
N GLU A 148 5.86 -13.74 10.15
CA GLU A 148 5.35 -13.87 11.52
C GLU A 148 5.39 -12.54 12.30
N ASN A 149 6.34 -11.66 11.98
CA ASN A 149 6.46 -10.32 12.56
C ASN A 149 5.50 -9.28 11.92
N GLY A 150 4.62 -9.69 11.02
CA GLY A 150 3.66 -8.82 10.35
C GLY A 150 4.25 -7.94 9.23
N LEU A 151 5.50 -8.19 8.82
CA LEU A 151 6.15 -7.45 7.73
C LEU A 151 6.15 -8.26 6.43
N ASN A 152 5.85 -7.60 5.32
CA ASN A 152 6.19 -8.09 3.98
C ASN A 152 7.69 -7.84 3.72
N ARG A 153 8.31 -8.65 2.87
CA ARG A 153 9.74 -8.56 2.58
C ARG A 153 10.00 -8.40 1.09
N ILE A 154 10.90 -7.47 0.76
CA ILE A 154 11.45 -7.30 -0.58
C ILE A 154 12.98 -7.25 -0.47
N LEU A 155 13.67 -8.02 -1.30
CA LEU A 155 15.10 -7.89 -1.52
C LEU A 155 15.32 -7.09 -2.81
N LEU A 156 16.12 -6.02 -2.74
CA LEU A 156 16.59 -5.29 -3.90
C LEU A 156 18.12 -5.46 -3.99
N VAL A 157 18.58 -6.02 -5.09
CA VAL A 157 20.00 -6.12 -5.41
C VAL A 157 20.34 -4.99 -6.38
N ASN A 158 21.10 -4.00 -5.89
CA ASN A 158 21.53 -2.86 -6.70
C ASN A 158 22.77 -3.22 -7.52
N ARG A 159 22.73 -2.91 -8.82
CA ARG A 159 23.85 -3.10 -9.75
C ARG A 159 24.46 -1.76 -10.15
N ARG A 160 23.65 -0.80 -10.58
CA ARG A 160 24.13 0.45 -11.19
C ARG A 160 23.28 1.67 -10.84
N LEU A 161 22.38 1.58 -9.86
CA LEU A 161 21.61 2.73 -9.40
C LEU A 161 22.49 3.56 -8.45
N ASN A 162 22.60 4.85 -8.70
CA ASN A 162 23.13 5.78 -7.71
C ASN A 162 22.08 6.09 -6.64
N ALA A 163 22.47 6.74 -5.53
CA ALA A 163 21.61 7.04 -4.39
C ALA A 163 20.26 7.69 -4.78
N TYR A 164 20.25 8.59 -5.76
CA TYR A 164 19.04 9.27 -6.24
C TYR A 164 18.10 8.32 -7.00
N ARG A 165 18.65 7.50 -7.88
CA ARG A 165 17.87 6.53 -8.65
C ARG A 165 17.38 5.39 -7.75
N LEU A 166 18.22 4.95 -6.82
CA LEU A 166 17.88 3.94 -5.82
C LEU A 166 16.70 4.42 -4.96
N GLY A 167 16.79 5.61 -4.37
CA GLY A 167 15.71 6.19 -3.58
C GLY A 167 14.39 6.29 -4.35
N ARG A 168 14.42 6.66 -5.65
CA ARG A 168 13.22 6.69 -6.48
C ARG A 168 12.65 5.29 -6.76
N MET A 169 13.50 4.28 -6.99
CA MET A 169 13.04 2.91 -7.17
C MET A 169 12.40 2.35 -5.90
N ILE A 170 13.05 2.56 -4.75
CA ILE A 170 12.47 2.18 -3.46
C ILE A 170 11.11 2.85 -3.24
N ARG A 171 11.00 4.17 -3.45
CA ARG A 171 9.72 4.88 -3.33
C ARG A 171 8.62 4.24 -4.17
N ARG A 172 8.90 3.91 -5.43
CA ARG A 172 7.92 3.25 -6.31
C ARG A 172 7.47 1.89 -5.79
N LEU A 173 8.39 1.08 -5.29
CA LEU A 173 8.06 -0.21 -4.66
C LEU A 173 7.16 -0.02 -3.43
N LEU A 174 7.47 0.95 -2.57
CA LEU A 174 6.66 1.30 -1.40
C LEU A 174 5.26 1.79 -1.80
N GLU A 175 5.17 2.65 -2.82
CA GLU A 175 3.91 3.16 -3.36
C GLU A 175 3.07 2.03 -3.97
N ILE A 176 3.66 1.11 -4.74
CA ILE A 176 2.96 -0.05 -5.31
C ILE A 176 2.31 -0.88 -4.20
N GLU A 177 3.09 -1.27 -3.19
CA GLU A 177 2.59 -2.10 -2.10
C GLU A 177 1.50 -1.37 -1.28
N THR A 178 1.69 -0.09 -0.99
CA THR A 178 0.73 0.69 -0.21
C THR A 178 -0.57 0.92 -0.99
N TYR A 179 -0.50 1.33 -2.25
CA TYR A 179 -1.71 1.55 -3.06
C TYR A 179 -2.44 0.25 -3.37
N ARG A 180 -1.72 -0.87 -3.54
CA ARG A 180 -2.32 -2.20 -3.67
C ARG A 180 -3.13 -2.56 -2.43
N MET A 181 -2.59 -2.32 -1.23
CA MET A 181 -3.30 -2.55 0.02
C MET A 181 -4.51 -1.61 0.17
N MET A 182 -4.38 -0.33 -0.17
CA MET A 182 -5.49 0.63 -0.16
C MET A 182 -6.63 0.21 -1.10
N ALA A 183 -6.32 -0.25 -2.30
CA ALA A 183 -7.32 -0.79 -3.22
C ALA A 183 -8.00 -2.04 -2.64
N SER A 184 -7.23 -2.92 -1.98
CA SER A 184 -7.73 -4.17 -1.38
C SER A 184 -8.69 -3.95 -0.21
N LEU A 185 -8.66 -2.79 0.47
CA LEU A 185 -9.62 -2.42 1.51
C LEU A 185 -11.07 -2.35 0.99
N THR A 186 -11.24 -2.28 -0.33
CA THR A 186 -12.58 -2.28 -0.95
C THR A 186 -13.17 -3.69 -1.06
N LEU A 187 -12.37 -4.75 -0.92
CA LEU A 187 -12.85 -6.13 -1.08
C LEU A 187 -14.00 -6.52 -0.12
N PRO A 188 -13.95 -6.23 1.19
CA PRO A 188 -15.09 -6.51 2.09
C PRO A 188 -16.35 -5.74 1.68
N VAL A 189 -16.20 -4.49 1.24
CA VAL A 189 -17.31 -3.66 0.77
C VAL A 189 -17.90 -4.25 -0.50
N ALA A 190 -17.08 -4.71 -1.46
CA ALA A 190 -17.54 -5.35 -2.68
C ALA A 190 -18.31 -6.66 -2.40
N GLN A 191 -17.84 -7.46 -1.45
CA GLN A 191 -18.53 -8.68 -1.01
C GLN A 191 -19.88 -8.38 -0.36
N ASP A 192 -20.00 -7.30 0.41
CA ASP A 192 -21.27 -6.89 1.00
C ASP A 192 -22.24 -6.38 -0.07
N VAL A 193 -21.77 -5.55 -0.99
CA VAL A 193 -22.57 -5.09 -2.13
C VAL A 193 -23.06 -6.25 -3.00
N ASP A 194 -22.22 -7.26 -3.26
CA ASP A 194 -22.62 -8.47 -4.00
C ASP A 194 -23.79 -9.21 -3.32
N ARG A 195 -23.74 -9.33 -1.98
CA ARG A 195 -24.87 -9.92 -1.22
C ARG A 195 -26.16 -9.09 -1.35
N GLN A 196 -26.04 -7.77 -1.28
CA GLN A 196 -27.19 -6.87 -1.42
C GLN A 196 -27.77 -6.94 -2.84
N LEU A 197 -26.93 -6.96 -3.88
CA LEU A 197 -27.36 -7.08 -5.27
C LEU A 197 -28.11 -8.37 -5.53
N LYS A 198 -27.64 -9.51 -5.02
CA LYS A 198 -28.36 -10.79 -5.11
C LYS A 198 -29.77 -10.71 -4.51
N ALA A 199 -29.92 -10.02 -3.37
CA ALA A 199 -31.23 -9.81 -2.77
C ALA A 199 -32.13 -8.89 -3.65
N TYR A 200 -31.57 -7.85 -4.24
CA TYR A 200 -32.30 -6.98 -5.16
C TYR A 200 -32.71 -7.70 -6.46
N ASP A 201 -31.85 -8.57 -7.01
CA ASP A 201 -32.19 -9.41 -8.17
C ASP A 201 -33.38 -10.33 -7.88
N GLN A 202 -33.42 -10.94 -6.70
CA GLN A 202 -34.56 -11.77 -6.29
C GLN A 202 -35.86 -10.96 -6.14
N GLN A 203 -35.78 -9.76 -5.56
CA GLN A 203 -36.90 -8.84 -5.47
C GLN A 203 -37.40 -8.42 -6.85
N LEU A 204 -36.47 -8.06 -7.75
CA LEU A 204 -36.80 -7.68 -9.13
C LEU A 204 -37.48 -8.84 -9.88
N ALA A 205 -36.98 -10.06 -9.76
CA ALA A 205 -37.61 -11.24 -10.36
C ALA A 205 -39.04 -11.45 -9.83
N SER A 206 -39.25 -11.31 -8.51
CA SER A 206 -40.57 -11.41 -7.89
C SER A 206 -41.54 -10.31 -8.40
N LEU A 207 -41.09 -9.07 -8.49
CA LEU A 207 -41.86 -7.95 -9.02
C LEU A 207 -42.21 -8.16 -10.49
N SER A 208 -41.26 -8.67 -11.29
CA SER A 208 -41.48 -8.98 -12.71
C SER A 208 -42.54 -10.08 -12.89
N ALA A 209 -42.47 -11.14 -12.07
CA ALA A 209 -43.46 -12.22 -12.09
C ALA A 209 -44.85 -11.71 -11.70
N ARG A 210 -44.99 -10.87 -10.68
CA ARG A 210 -46.24 -10.23 -10.27
C ARG A 210 -46.81 -9.32 -11.36
N ASN A 211 -45.96 -8.58 -12.06
CA ASN A 211 -46.40 -7.71 -13.17
C ASN A 211 -46.91 -8.50 -14.39
N ALA A 212 -46.32 -9.71 -14.61
CA ALA A 212 -46.75 -10.58 -15.72
C ALA A 212 -48.00 -11.43 -15.42
N ALA A 213 -48.45 -11.48 -14.18
CA ALA A 213 -49.66 -12.24 -13.79
C ALA A 213 -50.91 -11.58 -14.31
N PRO A 214 -51.86 -12.38 -14.89
CA PRO A 214 -53.10 -11.80 -15.48
C PRO A 214 -54.05 -11.12 -14.47
N ASP A 215 -53.93 -11.48 -13.18
CA ASP A 215 -54.72 -10.89 -12.08
C ASP A 215 -53.79 -10.06 -11.18
N THR A 216 -53.46 -8.85 -11.65
CA THR A 216 -52.67 -7.89 -10.87
C THR A 216 -53.59 -7.21 -9.86
N SER A 217 -53.82 -7.88 -8.75
CA SER A 217 -54.82 -7.49 -7.73
C SER A 217 -54.53 -6.14 -7.03
N ASN A 218 -53.32 -5.57 -7.18
CA ASN A 218 -53.04 -4.22 -6.63
C ASN A 218 -51.92 -3.47 -7.39
N PRO A 219 -52.23 -2.75 -8.50
CA PRO A 219 -51.24 -1.99 -9.26
C PRO A 219 -50.50 -0.92 -8.44
N LYS A 220 -51.18 -0.30 -7.46
CA LYS A 220 -50.60 0.73 -6.60
C LYS A 220 -49.50 0.14 -5.69
N GLN A 221 -49.73 -1.06 -5.16
CA GLN A 221 -48.76 -1.74 -4.32
C GLN A 221 -47.54 -2.15 -5.16
N LEU A 222 -47.75 -2.69 -6.35
CA LEU A 222 -46.63 -3.05 -7.24
C LEU A 222 -45.79 -1.83 -7.59
N LEU A 223 -46.41 -0.70 -7.91
CA LEU A 223 -45.68 0.55 -8.17
C LEU A 223 -44.90 1.03 -6.94
N GLY A 224 -45.49 0.93 -5.74
CA GLY A 224 -44.79 1.26 -4.48
C GLY A 224 -43.58 0.37 -4.23
N ASP A 225 -43.69 -0.93 -4.45
CA ASP A 225 -42.62 -1.90 -4.29
C ASP A 225 -41.45 -1.61 -5.30
N ILE A 226 -41.78 -1.29 -6.55
CA ILE A 226 -40.79 -0.90 -7.58
C ILE A 226 -40.08 0.40 -7.17
N ALA A 227 -40.84 1.40 -6.71
CA ALA A 227 -40.26 2.66 -6.27
C ALA A 227 -39.31 2.47 -5.07
N LEU A 228 -39.67 1.62 -4.12
CA LEU A 228 -38.84 1.28 -2.98
C LEU A 228 -37.57 0.58 -3.39
N LEU A 229 -37.62 -0.42 -4.28
CA LEU A 229 -36.44 -1.11 -4.80
C LEU A 229 -35.49 -0.13 -5.52
N SER A 230 -36.05 0.73 -6.37
CA SER A 230 -35.29 1.79 -7.06
C SER A 230 -34.58 2.72 -6.08
N ALA A 231 -35.30 3.20 -5.05
CA ALA A 231 -34.69 4.06 -4.02
C ALA A 231 -33.57 3.36 -3.24
N ASN A 232 -33.72 2.07 -2.94
CA ASN A 232 -32.67 1.27 -2.28
C ASN A 232 -31.44 1.11 -3.16
N LEU A 233 -31.59 0.87 -4.46
CA LEU A 233 -30.48 0.78 -5.40
C LEU A 233 -29.74 2.11 -5.55
N VAL A 234 -30.46 3.22 -5.66
CA VAL A 234 -29.86 4.56 -5.72
C VAL A 234 -29.07 4.86 -4.43
N ARG A 235 -29.64 4.55 -3.28
CA ARG A 235 -28.96 4.73 -1.99
C ARG A 235 -27.72 3.86 -1.88
N ALA A 236 -27.78 2.56 -2.22
CA ALA A 236 -26.63 1.66 -2.21
C ALA A 236 -25.51 2.18 -3.12
N THR A 237 -25.86 2.63 -4.34
CA THR A 237 -24.90 3.23 -5.27
C THR A 237 -24.22 4.46 -4.67
N ALA A 238 -25.01 5.37 -4.07
CA ALA A 238 -24.49 6.61 -3.49
C ALA A 238 -23.53 6.34 -2.33
N VAL A 239 -23.87 5.39 -1.44
CA VAL A 239 -23.06 5.04 -0.25
C VAL A 239 -21.70 4.46 -0.66
N HIS A 240 -21.66 3.60 -1.67
CA HIS A 240 -20.45 2.86 -2.00
C HIS A 240 -19.60 3.52 -3.10
N ARG A 241 -20.14 4.48 -3.84
CA ARG A 241 -19.49 5.12 -4.99
C ARG A 241 -18.12 5.69 -4.66
N GLN A 242 -18.00 6.40 -3.54
CA GLN A 242 -16.75 7.04 -3.15
C GLN A 242 -15.65 5.99 -2.91
N ARG A 243 -15.98 4.88 -2.21
CA ARG A 243 -15.00 3.82 -1.92
C ARG A 243 -14.53 3.12 -3.19
N PHE A 244 -15.43 2.80 -4.12
CA PHE A 244 -15.08 2.18 -5.39
C PHE A 244 -14.25 3.11 -6.28
N SER A 245 -14.61 4.40 -6.37
CA SER A 245 -13.80 5.39 -7.10
C SER A 245 -12.40 5.56 -6.52
N ALA A 246 -12.26 5.53 -5.20
CA ALA A 246 -10.95 5.56 -4.55
C ALA A 246 -10.13 4.30 -4.88
N ALA A 247 -10.74 3.12 -4.85
CA ALA A 247 -10.06 1.87 -5.21
C ALA A 247 -9.58 1.86 -6.66
N GLU A 248 -10.39 2.36 -7.59
CA GLU A 248 -10.02 2.52 -9.00
C GLU A 248 -8.82 3.45 -9.16
N ALA A 249 -8.82 4.60 -8.46
CA ALA A 249 -7.71 5.53 -8.47
C ALA A 249 -6.42 4.92 -7.92
N TYR A 250 -6.48 4.17 -6.81
CA TYR A 250 -5.32 3.45 -6.28
C TYR A 250 -4.82 2.36 -7.22
N ALA A 251 -5.72 1.58 -7.85
CA ALA A 251 -5.33 0.59 -8.83
C ALA A 251 -4.61 1.22 -10.03
N GLN A 252 -5.11 2.36 -10.52
CA GLN A 252 -4.47 3.11 -11.60
C GLN A 252 -3.05 3.54 -11.21
N LEU A 253 -2.87 4.08 -10.01
CA LEU A 253 -1.54 4.46 -9.50
C LEU A 253 -0.58 3.25 -9.43
N VAL A 254 -1.05 2.06 -9.04
CA VAL A 254 -0.24 0.83 -9.04
C VAL A 254 0.27 0.54 -10.45
N PHE A 255 -0.59 0.56 -11.48
CA PHE A 255 -0.19 0.31 -12.86
C PHE A 255 0.80 1.35 -13.38
N GLU A 256 0.60 2.62 -13.06
CA GLU A 256 1.54 3.69 -13.40
C GLU A 256 2.92 3.45 -12.79
N ARG A 257 2.99 3.11 -11.49
CA ARG A 257 4.26 2.86 -10.80
C ARG A 257 4.96 1.60 -11.31
N ILE A 258 4.22 0.55 -11.66
CA ILE A 258 4.79 -0.65 -12.32
C ILE A 258 5.41 -0.26 -13.66
N GLY A 259 4.72 0.52 -14.49
CA GLY A 259 5.27 1.03 -15.76
C GLY A 259 6.56 1.84 -15.58
N GLU A 260 6.62 2.67 -14.53
CA GLU A 260 7.80 3.47 -14.21
C GLU A 260 8.99 2.63 -13.69
N LEU A 261 8.76 1.43 -13.15
CA LEU A 261 9.84 0.52 -12.76
C LEU A 261 10.63 0.00 -13.95
N ARG A 262 10.06 0.02 -15.17
CA ARG A 262 10.66 -0.57 -16.39
C ARG A 262 11.08 -2.01 -16.12
N GLU A 263 10.10 -2.79 -15.69
CA GLU A 263 10.26 -4.17 -15.28
C GLU A 263 10.53 -5.07 -16.48
N SER A 264 11.39 -6.08 -16.30
CA SER A 264 11.55 -7.21 -17.19
C SER A 264 11.75 -8.49 -16.40
N HIS A 265 11.25 -9.59 -16.93
CA HIS A 265 11.29 -10.88 -16.23
C HIS A 265 12.72 -11.37 -16.02
N VAL A 266 13.02 -11.91 -14.84
CA VAL A 266 14.25 -12.67 -14.60
C VAL A 266 14.01 -14.06 -15.21
N GLY A 267 14.68 -14.36 -16.31
CA GLY A 267 14.53 -15.64 -17.02
C GLY A 267 14.81 -16.84 -16.11
N ASP A 268 14.28 -18.01 -16.52
CA ASP A 268 14.30 -19.29 -15.77
C ASP A 268 15.68 -19.85 -15.35
N CYS A 269 16.75 -19.14 -15.57
CA CYS A 269 18.12 -19.58 -15.26
C CYS A 269 18.47 -19.62 -13.76
N GLN A 270 17.51 -19.41 -12.86
CA GLN A 270 17.74 -19.39 -11.41
C GLN A 270 16.75 -20.29 -10.62
N ARG A 271 16.30 -21.37 -11.24
CA ARG A 271 15.65 -22.45 -10.49
C ARG A 271 16.68 -23.35 -9.82
#